data_ba39e4d8ce392427b504246276f8277b
#
_entry.id   ba39e4d8ce392427b504246276f8277b
#
_cell.length_a   1.000
_cell.length_b   1.000
_cell.length_c   1.000
_cell.angle_alpha   90.00
_cell.angle_beta   90.00
_cell.angle_gamma   90.00
#
_symmetry.space_group_name_H-M   'P 1'
#
loop_
_entity.id
_entity.type
_entity.pdbx_description
1 polymer ?
#
loop_
_entity_poly.entity_id
_entity_poly.type
_entity_poly.pdbx_seq_one_letter_code
_entity_poly.pdbx_strand_id
1 'polypeptide(L)' 'MTYELIREIFNLCRNNQMRDVFVCEVTTQDTDAIAKSYCTGSDCTMEKTVDADGVIVYELTVDGLRQRLSFTPEE' A
#
# COMPACT_ATOMS: atom_id res chain seq x y z
N MET A 1 -12.33 9.27 -8.59
CA MET A 1 -12.45 7.83 -8.78
C MET A 1 -12.38 7.13 -7.43
N THR A 2 -13.18 6.11 -7.23
CA THR A 2 -13.22 5.39 -5.97
C THR A 2 -12.47 4.08 -6.09
N TYR A 3 -11.65 3.77 -5.09
CA TYR A 3 -10.83 2.56 -5.04
C TYR A 3 -11.08 1.81 -3.74
N GLU A 4 -11.02 0.49 -3.82
CA GLU A 4 -10.84 -0.32 -2.63
C GLU A 4 -9.34 -0.35 -2.33
N LEU A 5 -8.96 0.16 -1.17
CA LEU A 5 -7.58 0.18 -0.73
C LEU A 5 -7.35 -0.98 0.24
N ILE A 6 -6.42 -1.86 -0.12
CA ILE A 6 -5.97 -2.93 0.75
C ILE A 6 -4.55 -2.59 1.18
N ARG A 7 -4.36 -2.42 2.48
CA ARG A 7 -3.06 -2.15 3.07
C ARG A 7 -2.58 -3.38 3.81
N GLU A 8 -1.43 -3.88 3.41
CA GLU A 8 -0.81 -5.04 4.03
C GLU A 8 0.50 -4.62 4.69
N ILE A 9 0.68 -4.97 5.95
CA ILE A 9 1.90 -4.69 6.68
C ILE A 9 2.54 -6.04 6.99
N PHE A 10 3.77 -6.24 6.48
CA PHE A 10 4.50 -7.49 6.67
C PHE A 10 5.40 -7.37 7.88
N ASN A 11 4.96 -7.96 8.99
CA ASN A 11 5.73 -7.99 10.22
C ASN A 11 6.74 -9.13 10.19
N LEU A 12 8.02 -8.77 10.33
CA LEU A 12 9.11 -9.75 10.35
C LEU A 12 9.38 -10.23 11.78
N CYS A 13 8.36 -10.71 12.47
CA CYS A 13 8.58 -11.39 13.74
C CYS A 13 9.06 -12.81 13.48
N ARG A 14 10.14 -13.22 14.15
CA ARG A 14 10.84 -14.48 13.92
C ARG A 14 9.97 -15.73 13.97
N ASN A 15 8.84 -15.70 14.65
CA ASN A 15 8.00 -16.88 14.85
C ASN A 15 6.59 -16.70 14.30
N ASN A 16 6.27 -15.54 13.75
CA ASN A 16 4.94 -15.26 13.21
C ASN A 16 5.08 -14.49 11.92
N GLN A 17 4.75 -15.17 10.83
CA GLN A 17 4.54 -14.48 9.56
C GLN A 17 3.16 -13.80 9.63
N MET A 18 2.95 -12.96 10.63
CA MET A 18 1.69 -12.24 10.74
C MET A 18 1.71 -11.04 9.83
N ARG A 19 0.77 -11.05 8.91
CA ARG A 19 0.51 -9.95 8.03
C ARG A 19 -0.75 -9.25 8.50
N ASP A 20 -0.63 -7.98 8.84
CA ASP A 20 -1.79 -7.16 9.16
C ASP A 20 -2.41 -6.67 7.85
N VAL A 21 -3.71 -6.84 7.70
CA VAL A 21 -4.44 -6.44 6.51
C VAL A 21 -5.54 -5.49 6.91
N PHE A 22 -5.55 -4.31 6.27
CA PHE A 22 -6.58 -3.29 6.46
C PHE A 22 -7.24 -3.04 5.12
N VAL A 23 -8.57 -3.03 5.10
CA VAL A 23 -9.36 -2.78 3.90
C VAL A 23 -10.23 -1.57 4.13
N CYS A 24 -10.16 -0.61 3.21
CA CYS A 24 -11.03 0.56 3.25
C CYS A 24 -11.32 1.06 1.85
N GLU A 25 -12.27 1.97 1.74
CA GLU A 25 -12.62 2.60 0.48
C GLU A 25 -12.10 4.03 0.48
N VAL A 26 -11.47 4.44 -0.62
CA VAL A 26 -10.96 5.80 -0.77
C VAL A 26 -11.42 6.39 -2.09
N THR A 27 -11.75 7.66 -2.09
CA THR A 27 -12.06 8.40 -3.31
C THR A 27 -10.97 9.43 -3.51
N THR A 28 -10.27 9.32 -4.65
CA THR A 28 -9.15 10.21 -4.94
C THR A 28 -8.91 10.26 -6.44
N GLN A 29 -8.30 11.34 -6.88
CA GLN A 29 -7.75 11.46 -8.23
C GLN A 29 -6.24 11.23 -8.24
N ASP A 30 -5.61 11.11 -7.07
CA ASP A 30 -4.17 10.97 -6.94
C ASP A 30 -3.82 9.91 -5.90
N THR A 31 -3.68 8.67 -6.36
CA THR A 31 -3.29 7.56 -5.49
C THR A 31 -1.85 7.71 -4.98
N ASP A 32 -0.99 8.39 -5.76
CA ASP A 32 0.39 8.64 -5.33
C ASP A 32 0.42 9.48 -4.05
N ALA A 33 -0.45 10.46 -3.92
CA ALA A 33 -0.51 11.30 -2.72
C ALA A 33 -0.88 10.48 -1.49
N ILE A 34 -1.83 9.54 -1.65
CA ILE A 34 -2.23 8.65 -0.56
C ILE A 34 -1.07 7.73 -0.19
N ALA A 35 -0.42 7.13 -1.19
CA ALA A 35 0.72 6.25 -0.95
C ALA A 35 1.86 7.00 -0.22
N LYS A 36 2.14 8.21 -0.63
CA LYS A 36 3.18 9.04 0.01
C LYS A 36 2.85 9.35 1.47
N SER A 37 1.56 9.42 1.82
CA SER A 37 1.17 9.69 3.21
C SER A 37 1.56 8.55 4.15
N TYR A 38 1.72 7.33 3.62
CA TYR A 38 2.21 6.19 4.39
C TYR A 38 3.73 6.07 4.37
N CYS A 39 4.39 6.84 3.50
CA CYS A 39 5.85 6.86 3.38
C CYS A 39 6.41 7.86 4.37
N THR A 40 6.34 7.52 5.65
CA THR A 40 6.78 8.38 6.74
C THR A 40 8.09 7.84 7.32
N GLY A 41 8.87 8.70 7.93
CA GLY A 41 10.14 8.31 8.49
C GLY A 41 11.31 8.80 7.66
N SER A 42 12.52 8.54 8.14
CA SER A 42 13.74 9.03 7.50
C SER A 42 14.21 8.16 6.34
N ASP A 43 13.73 6.91 6.27
CA ASP A 43 14.17 5.95 5.26
C ASP A 43 12.94 5.26 4.68
N CYS A 44 12.49 5.73 3.53
CA CYS A 44 11.33 5.17 2.86
C CYS A 44 11.62 4.99 1.37
N THR A 45 11.34 3.78 0.87
CA THR A 45 11.36 3.48 -0.57
C THR A 45 9.96 3.12 -1.02
N MET A 46 9.62 3.47 -2.26
CA MET A 46 8.31 3.21 -2.82
C MET A 46 8.45 2.78 -4.27
N GLU A 47 7.86 1.65 -4.62
CA GLU A 47 7.75 1.17 -5.98
C GLU A 47 6.29 1.08 -6.39
N LYS A 48 5.97 1.58 -7.58
CA LYS A 48 4.61 1.57 -8.11
C LYS A 48 4.53 0.61 -9.29
N THR A 49 3.49 -0.20 -9.31
CA THR A 49 3.17 -1.12 -10.40
C THR A 49 1.69 -0.98 -10.75
N VAL A 50 1.37 -0.96 -12.04
CA VAL A 50 -0.01 -0.94 -12.50
C VAL A 50 -0.22 -2.17 -13.36
N ASP A 51 -1.24 -2.98 -13.03
CA ASP A 51 -1.53 -4.18 -13.81
C ASP A 51 -2.53 -3.90 -14.94
N ALA A 52 -2.83 -4.94 -15.72
CA ALA A 52 -3.71 -4.83 -16.87
C ALA A 52 -5.17 -4.50 -16.50
N ASP A 53 -5.57 -4.81 -15.27
CA ASP A 53 -6.92 -4.53 -14.78
C ASP A 53 -7.06 -3.15 -14.14
N GLY A 54 -5.99 -2.37 -14.15
CA GLY A 54 -5.99 -1.04 -13.57
C GLY A 54 -5.74 -1.01 -12.07
N VAL A 55 -5.39 -2.15 -11.47
CA VAL A 55 -5.03 -2.19 -10.05
C VAL A 55 -3.65 -1.55 -9.88
N ILE A 56 -3.56 -0.57 -8.99
CA ILE A 56 -2.33 0.14 -8.72
C ILE A 56 -1.76 -0.39 -7.41
N VAL A 57 -0.54 -0.91 -7.47
CA VAL A 57 0.12 -1.50 -6.30
C VAL A 57 1.36 -0.68 -5.98
N TYR A 58 1.46 -0.27 -4.72
CA TYR A 58 2.65 0.39 -4.20
C TYR A 58 3.31 -0.53 -3.19
N GLU A 59 4.58 -0.78 -3.37
CA GLU A 59 5.37 -1.50 -2.37
C GLU A 59 6.24 -0.49 -1.64
N LEU A 60 6.06 -0.40 -0.34
CA LEU A 60 6.76 0.55 0.52
C LEU A 60 7.67 -0.21 1.47
N THR A 61 8.84 0.37 1.72
CA THR A 61 9.68 -0.06 2.82
C THR A 61 9.96 1.17 3.66
N VAL A 62 9.43 1.20 4.88
CA VAL A 62 9.55 2.33 5.79
C VAL A 62 10.33 1.88 7.01
N ASP A 63 11.55 2.42 7.16
CA ASP A 63 12.45 2.05 8.28
C ASP A 63 12.60 0.53 8.44
N GLY A 64 12.70 -0.18 7.29
CA GLY A 64 12.87 -1.62 7.24
C GLY A 64 11.58 -2.43 7.29
N LEU A 65 10.43 -1.80 7.49
CA LEU A 65 9.14 -2.48 7.52
C LEU A 65 8.49 -2.45 6.13
N ARG A 66 8.22 -3.63 5.57
CA ARG A 66 7.56 -3.75 4.27
C ARG A 66 6.07 -3.57 4.40
N GLN A 67 5.52 -2.78 3.48
CA GLN A 67 4.07 -2.58 3.36
C GLN A 67 3.68 -2.65 1.89
N ARG A 68 2.46 -3.06 1.64
CA ARG A 68 1.88 -3.05 0.28
C ARG A 68 0.55 -2.35 0.31
N LEU A 69 0.36 -1.42 -0.62
CA LEU A 69 -0.92 -0.74 -0.83
C LEU A 69 -1.45 -1.16 -2.19
N SER A 70 -2.66 -1.68 -2.24
CA SER A 70 -3.31 -2.08 -3.49
C SER A 70 -4.57 -1.27 -3.66
N PHE A 71 -4.64 -0.50 -4.75
CA PHE A 71 -5.80 0.30 -5.10
C PHE A 71 -6.53 -0.37 -6.24
N THR A 72 -7.69 -0.96 -5.95
CA THR A 72 -8.53 -1.61 -6.95
C THR A 72 -9.67 -0.66 -7.34
N PRO A 73 -9.78 -0.27 -8.61
CA PRO A 73 -10.86 0.63 -9.03
C PRO A 73 -12.23 0.01 -8.77
N GLU A 74 -13.12 0.81 -8.20
CA GLU A 74 -14.52 0.45 -8.04
C GLU A 74 -15.35 1.25 -9.04
N GLU A 75 -16.24 0.59 -9.72
CA GLU A 75 -17.15 1.26 -10.64
C GLU A 75 -18.57 1.30 -10.12
#